data_a11d18676b257c083cc9c1f91725639b
#
_entry.id   a11d18676b257c083cc9c1f91725639b
#
_cell.length_a   1.000
_cell.length_b   1.000
_cell.length_c   1.000
_cell.angle_alpha   90.00
_cell.angle_beta   90.00
_cell.angle_gamma   90.00
#
_symmetry.space_group_name_H-M   'P 1'
#
loop_
_entity.id
_entity.type
_entity.pdbx_description
1 polymer ?
#
loop_
_entity_poly.entity_id
_entity_poly.type
_entity_poly.pdbx_seq_one_letter_code
_entity_poly.pdbx_strand_id
1 'polypeptide(L)'
;IRAELKIVERFPHSMTVHYVPRSADAAIAGTHKDMKFKNTFDTPIYIEGKANGSTITFTVYGKKKDPKRTVEFLSETTQVKESSESTVSDNTLAEGQKVVESYGHTGYSARLWKIVKINGKQVSKKVFNTSTYMSTPTVYRVGTKKAEDKKDDKKDKKKDSKETTAQKSETTTAAQKSTTAAQKSTTAKKSAAVKSQGSTGN
;
A
#
# COMPACT_ATOMS: atom_id res chain seq x y z
N ILE A 1 -17.20 -10.53 6.13
CA ILE A 1 -17.76 -10.71 4.79
C ILE A 1 -18.15 -12.17 4.54
N ARG A 2 -17.22 -13.16 4.66
CA ARG A 2 -17.50 -14.59 4.40
C ARG A 2 -18.52 -15.20 5.36
N ALA A 3 -18.62 -14.67 6.58
CA ALA A 3 -19.63 -15.07 7.57
C ALA A 3 -21.04 -14.57 7.27
N GLU A 4 -21.24 -13.85 6.16
CA GLU A 4 -22.53 -13.29 5.72
C GLU A 4 -23.23 -12.37 6.73
N LEU A 5 -22.50 -11.80 7.67
CA LEU A 5 -23.00 -10.76 8.55
C LEU A 5 -23.37 -9.51 7.74
N LYS A 6 -24.45 -8.84 8.10
CA LYS A 6 -24.85 -7.60 7.41
C LYS A 6 -23.90 -6.47 7.77
N ILE A 7 -23.18 -5.95 6.79
CA ILE A 7 -22.38 -4.74 6.97
C ILE A 7 -23.33 -3.54 7.11
N VAL A 8 -23.19 -2.79 8.20
CA VAL A 8 -23.96 -1.59 8.51
C VAL A 8 -23.18 -0.35 8.10
N GLU A 9 -21.88 -0.34 8.40
CA GLU A 9 -20.99 0.78 8.10
C GLU A 9 -19.62 0.23 7.69
N ARG A 10 -19.03 0.84 6.67
CA ARG A 10 -17.69 0.53 6.19
C ARG A 10 -17.08 1.73 5.48
N PHE A 11 -15.85 2.05 5.77
CA PHE A 11 -15.06 3.06 5.07
C PHE A 11 -13.93 2.38 4.28
N PRO A 12 -13.76 2.67 2.98
CA PRO A 12 -12.57 2.23 2.25
C PRO A 12 -11.36 3.04 2.70
N HIS A 13 -10.15 2.52 2.44
CA HIS A 13 -8.94 3.34 2.54
C HIS A 13 -8.95 4.44 1.48
N SER A 14 -8.28 5.55 1.76
CA SER A 14 -8.16 6.65 0.81
C SER A 14 -7.30 6.28 -0.40
N MET A 15 -6.26 5.46 -0.18
CA MET A 15 -5.39 4.89 -1.20
C MET A 15 -5.47 3.37 -1.20
N THR A 16 -5.04 2.74 -2.29
CA THR A 16 -5.07 1.27 -2.42
C THR A 16 -4.15 0.62 -1.39
N VAL A 17 -4.65 -0.43 -0.74
CA VAL A 17 -3.86 -1.33 0.12
C VAL A 17 -3.55 -2.63 -0.63
N HIS A 18 -2.45 -3.31 -0.28
CA HIS A 18 -1.97 -4.49 -1.00
C HIS A 18 -2.31 -5.82 -0.32
N TYR A 19 -2.77 -5.79 0.94
CA TYR A 19 -3.03 -6.99 1.72
C TYR A 19 -4.43 -7.60 1.52
N VAL A 20 -5.35 -6.87 0.85
CA VAL A 20 -6.68 -7.36 0.46
C VAL A 20 -7.03 -6.88 -0.95
N PRO A 21 -7.94 -7.58 -1.66
CA PRO A 21 -8.45 -7.12 -2.95
C PRO A 21 -9.20 -5.78 -2.81
N ARG A 22 -9.17 -4.95 -3.88
CA ARG A 22 -9.88 -3.67 -3.92
C ARG A 22 -11.36 -3.84 -3.59
N SER A 23 -11.94 -2.90 -2.86
CA SER A 23 -13.31 -2.90 -2.32
C SER A 23 -13.61 -4.00 -1.28
N ALA A 24 -12.62 -4.82 -0.89
CA ALA A 24 -12.74 -5.77 0.22
C ALA A 24 -12.15 -5.24 1.53
N ASP A 25 -11.47 -4.10 1.50
CA ASP A 25 -10.84 -3.43 2.63
C ASP A 25 -11.86 -2.71 3.52
N ALA A 26 -11.47 -2.45 4.76
CA ALA A 26 -12.15 -1.57 5.69
C ALA A 26 -11.10 -0.78 6.48
N ALA A 27 -11.16 0.55 6.40
CA ALA A 27 -10.28 1.43 7.15
C ALA A 27 -10.83 1.66 8.55
N ILE A 28 -9.97 1.53 9.55
CA ILE A 28 -10.25 1.86 10.96
C ILE A 28 -9.35 3.04 11.34
N ALA A 29 -9.93 4.12 11.86
CA ALA A 29 -9.19 5.31 12.25
C ALA A 29 -9.85 5.99 13.45
N GLY A 30 -9.40 5.63 14.64
CA GLY A 30 -9.90 6.16 15.92
C GLY A 30 -11.43 6.07 16.00
N THR A 31 -12.07 7.22 16.27
CA THR A 31 -13.54 7.35 16.34
C THR A 31 -14.19 7.74 15.02
N HIS A 32 -13.39 8.04 13.97
CA HIS A 32 -13.91 8.60 12.72
C HIS A 32 -14.23 7.57 11.65
N LYS A 33 -13.52 6.43 11.66
CA LYS A 33 -13.75 5.35 10.69
C LYS A 33 -13.81 4.03 11.43
N ASP A 34 -14.91 3.33 11.25
CA ASP A 34 -15.15 2.04 11.90
C ASP A 34 -15.77 1.07 10.89
N MET A 35 -15.79 -0.21 11.25
CA MET A 35 -16.50 -1.25 10.52
C MET A 35 -17.59 -1.83 11.42
N LYS A 36 -18.85 -1.50 11.13
CA LYS A 36 -20.00 -1.99 11.88
C LYS A 36 -20.73 -3.08 11.10
N PHE A 37 -21.08 -4.13 11.78
CA PHE A 37 -21.88 -5.22 11.20
C PHE A 37 -22.94 -5.68 12.19
N LYS A 38 -23.99 -6.31 11.66
CA LYS A 38 -25.10 -6.87 12.44
C LYS A 38 -25.20 -8.36 12.18
N ASN A 39 -25.34 -9.12 13.28
CA ASN A 39 -25.78 -10.51 13.19
C ASN A 39 -27.26 -10.54 12.80
N THR A 40 -27.55 -11.13 11.64
CA THR A 40 -28.91 -11.32 11.11
C THR A 40 -29.35 -12.78 11.13
N PHE A 41 -28.59 -13.64 11.84
CA PHE A 41 -28.97 -15.03 12.07
C PHE A 41 -29.85 -15.12 13.34
N ASP A 42 -30.67 -16.15 13.39
CA ASP A 42 -31.53 -16.43 14.55
C ASP A 42 -30.75 -17.03 15.75
N THR A 43 -29.47 -17.32 15.52
CA THR A 43 -28.55 -17.88 16.53
C THR A 43 -27.40 -16.92 16.83
N PRO A 44 -26.85 -16.92 18.03
CA PRO A 44 -25.66 -16.14 18.36
C PRO A 44 -24.47 -16.58 17.52
N ILE A 45 -23.49 -15.68 17.39
CA ILE A 45 -22.19 -15.95 16.79
C ILE A 45 -21.09 -15.71 17.83
N TYR A 46 -19.98 -16.42 17.69
CA TYR A 46 -18.78 -16.18 18.46
C TYR A 46 -17.67 -15.71 17.52
N ILE A 47 -16.94 -14.67 17.92
CA ILE A 47 -15.84 -14.10 17.13
C ILE A 47 -14.56 -14.27 17.94
N GLU A 48 -13.60 -14.97 17.37
CA GLU A 48 -12.27 -15.15 17.93
C GLU A 48 -11.26 -14.32 17.14
N GLY A 49 -10.44 -13.53 17.81
CA GLY A 49 -9.32 -12.80 17.24
C GLY A 49 -7.99 -13.38 17.72
N LYS A 50 -7.08 -13.69 16.81
CA LYS A 50 -5.71 -14.16 17.12
C LYS A 50 -4.70 -13.30 16.39
N ALA A 51 -3.72 -12.78 17.15
CA ALA A 51 -2.57 -12.07 16.58
C ALA A 51 -1.34 -12.98 16.61
N ASN A 52 -0.59 -12.99 15.50
CA ASN A 52 0.69 -13.68 15.39
C ASN A 52 1.64 -12.79 14.56
N GLY A 53 2.59 -12.14 15.23
CA GLY A 53 3.45 -11.14 14.61
C GLY A 53 2.63 -10.00 14.00
N SER A 54 2.82 -9.73 12.71
CA SER A 54 2.09 -8.71 11.95
C SER A 54 0.75 -9.19 11.38
N THR A 55 0.33 -10.44 11.67
CA THR A 55 -0.90 -11.04 11.12
C THR A 55 -1.96 -11.13 12.21
N ILE A 56 -3.16 -10.60 11.91
CA ILE A 56 -4.36 -10.77 12.73
C ILE A 56 -5.33 -11.66 11.99
N THR A 57 -5.84 -12.70 12.66
CA THR A 57 -6.84 -13.61 12.13
C THR A 57 -8.12 -13.51 12.95
N PHE A 58 -9.25 -13.26 12.28
CA PHE A 58 -10.57 -13.31 12.89
C PHE A 58 -11.33 -14.54 12.39
N THR A 59 -11.78 -15.38 13.34
CA THR A 59 -12.62 -16.54 13.05
C THR A 59 -14.02 -16.30 13.59
N VAL A 60 -15.04 -16.50 12.75
CA VAL A 60 -16.43 -16.35 13.13
C VAL A 60 -17.07 -17.73 13.17
N TYR A 61 -17.57 -18.10 14.34
CA TYR A 61 -18.30 -19.36 14.59
C TYR A 61 -19.79 -19.09 14.68
N GLY A 62 -20.60 -19.96 14.13
CA GLY A 62 -22.06 -19.85 14.13
C GLY A 62 -22.71 -20.99 13.38
N LYS A 63 -24.03 -21.10 13.50
CA LYS A 63 -24.81 -22.09 12.78
C LYS A 63 -24.95 -21.70 11.31
N LYS A 64 -24.48 -22.55 10.40
CA LYS A 64 -24.62 -22.33 8.96
C LYS A 64 -26.06 -22.59 8.53
N LYS A 65 -26.71 -21.64 7.84
CA LYS A 65 -28.10 -21.77 7.36
C LYS A 65 -28.29 -22.93 6.40
N ASP A 66 -27.33 -23.12 5.48
CA ASP A 66 -27.33 -24.18 4.50
C ASP A 66 -25.89 -24.70 4.31
N PRO A 67 -25.61 -25.97 4.64
CA PRO A 67 -24.27 -26.56 4.49
C PRO A 67 -23.76 -26.57 3.04
N LYS A 68 -24.68 -26.60 2.08
CA LYS A 68 -24.38 -26.66 0.63
C LYS A 68 -24.14 -25.27 0.02
N ARG A 69 -24.38 -24.22 0.79
CA ARG A 69 -24.20 -22.82 0.38
C ARG A 69 -22.75 -22.37 0.57
N THR A 70 -22.18 -21.78 -0.47
CA THR A 70 -20.87 -21.13 -0.42
C THR A 70 -20.98 -19.69 -0.92
N VAL A 71 -20.11 -18.83 -0.41
CA VAL A 71 -20.03 -17.42 -0.81
C VAL A 71 -18.60 -17.10 -1.21
N GLU A 72 -18.46 -16.56 -2.39
CA GLU A 72 -17.20 -16.09 -2.95
C GLU A 72 -17.27 -14.59 -3.19
N PHE A 73 -16.12 -13.93 -3.15
CA PHE A 73 -15.99 -12.53 -3.47
C PHE A 73 -14.97 -12.33 -4.59
N LEU A 74 -15.37 -11.56 -5.60
CA LEU A 74 -14.54 -11.22 -6.75
C LEU A 74 -14.41 -9.70 -6.84
N SER A 75 -13.19 -9.19 -6.76
CA SER A 75 -12.88 -7.78 -6.98
C SER A 75 -12.69 -7.52 -8.47
N GLU A 76 -13.32 -6.45 -8.95
CA GLU A 76 -13.21 -5.96 -10.33
C GLU A 76 -12.79 -4.49 -10.30
N THR A 77 -11.69 -4.15 -10.97
CA THR A 77 -11.30 -2.76 -11.19
C THR A 77 -12.11 -2.21 -12.35
N THR A 78 -12.82 -1.11 -12.13
CA THR A 78 -13.69 -0.49 -13.13
C THR A 78 -13.05 0.73 -13.77
N GLN A 79 -12.09 1.37 -13.09
CA GLN A 79 -11.36 2.52 -13.60
C GLN A 79 -9.96 2.56 -13.00
N VAL A 80 -9.01 3.04 -13.78
CA VAL A 80 -7.64 3.37 -13.38
C VAL A 80 -7.43 4.85 -13.63
N LYS A 81 -6.87 5.56 -12.66
CA LYS A 81 -6.46 6.96 -12.77
C LYS A 81 -4.97 7.03 -12.47
N GLU A 82 -4.17 7.17 -13.50
CA GLU A 82 -2.72 7.23 -13.36
C GLU A 82 -2.27 8.41 -12.49
N SER A 83 -1.11 8.24 -11.87
CA SER A 83 -0.41 9.32 -11.16
C SER A 83 0.00 10.40 -12.14
N SER A 84 -0.27 11.66 -11.83
CA SER A 84 0.25 12.81 -12.58
C SER A 84 1.62 13.24 -12.06
N GLU A 85 2.27 14.16 -12.75
CA GLU A 85 3.46 14.86 -12.24
C GLU A 85 3.08 16.25 -11.72
N SER A 86 3.80 16.68 -10.70
CA SER A 86 3.77 18.03 -10.15
C SER A 86 5.19 18.50 -9.88
N THR A 87 5.43 19.79 -9.98
CA THR A 87 6.76 20.38 -9.75
C THR A 87 6.69 21.49 -8.70
N VAL A 88 7.72 21.57 -7.87
CA VAL A 88 7.95 22.63 -6.89
C VAL A 88 9.32 23.24 -7.16
N SER A 89 9.40 24.57 -7.22
CA SER A 89 10.66 25.29 -7.40
C SER A 89 11.55 25.17 -6.17
N ASP A 90 12.85 24.96 -6.39
CA ASP A 90 13.85 24.83 -5.33
C ASP A 90 15.10 25.69 -5.67
N ASN A 91 15.31 26.74 -4.89
CA ASN A 91 16.46 27.63 -5.05
C ASN A 91 17.78 27.10 -4.48
N THR A 92 17.77 25.94 -3.84
CA THR A 92 18.96 25.26 -3.35
C THR A 92 19.60 24.33 -4.37
N LEU A 93 18.79 23.90 -5.38
CA LEU A 93 19.23 23.06 -6.48
C LEU A 93 19.68 23.92 -7.67
N ALA A 94 20.70 23.45 -8.40
CA ALA A 94 21.13 24.11 -9.63
C ALA A 94 20.00 24.20 -10.65
N GLU A 95 19.99 25.26 -11.46
CA GLU A 95 18.96 25.48 -12.48
C GLU A 95 18.80 24.24 -13.40
N GLY A 96 17.57 23.77 -13.56
CA GLY A 96 17.22 22.59 -14.36
C GLY A 96 17.45 21.24 -13.67
N GLN A 97 18.06 21.18 -12.49
CA GLN A 97 18.17 19.95 -11.73
C GLN A 97 16.79 19.50 -11.24
N LYS A 98 16.42 18.23 -11.49
CA LYS A 98 15.12 17.65 -11.09
C LYS A 98 15.37 16.50 -10.11
N VAL A 99 14.74 16.58 -8.92
CA VAL A 99 14.85 15.57 -7.86
C VAL A 99 13.45 15.16 -7.43
N VAL A 100 13.21 13.86 -7.24
CA VAL A 100 11.94 13.36 -6.72
C VAL A 100 11.82 13.72 -5.24
N GLU A 101 10.78 14.45 -4.87
CA GLU A 101 10.44 14.74 -3.49
C GLU A 101 9.51 13.66 -2.91
N SER A 102 8.48 13.27 -3.68
CA SER A 102 7.57 12.20 -3.30
C SER A 102 7.05 11.45 -4.51
N TYR A 103 6.91 10.13 -4.38
CA TYR A 103 6.29 9.30 -5.41
C TYR A 103 4.78 9.38 -5.33
N GLY A 104 4.13 9.51 -6.48
CA GLY A 104 2.69 9.47 -6.60
C GLY A 104 2.12 8.04 -6.53
N HIS A 105 0.80 7.98 -6.44
CA HIS A 105 0.06 6.72 -6.44
C HIS A 105 -1.02 6.74 -7.51
N THR A 106 -1.15 5.61 -8.22
CA THR A 106 -2.26 5.38 -9.14
C THR A 106 -3.55 5.21 -8.35
N GLY A 107 -4.59 5.92 -8.73
CA GLY A 107 -5.93 5.80 -8.19
C GLY A 107 -6.74 4.72 -8.91
N TYR A 108 -7.78 4.20 -8.26
CA TYR A 108 -8.63 3.16 -8.80
C TYR A 108 -10.08 3.34 -8.38
N SER A 109 -11.02 2.99 -9.27
CA SER A 109 -12.38 2.65 -8.87
C SER A 109 -12.55 1.15 -9.01
N ALA A 110 -13.25 0.54 -8.05
CA ALA A 110 -13.43 -0.90 -8.03
C ALA A 110 -14.79 -1.27 -7.44
N ARG A 111 -15.28 -2.43 -7.81
CA ARG A 111 -16.46 -3.08 -7.19
C ARG A 111 -16.10 -4.48 -6.71
N LEU A 112 -16.73 -4.88 -5.64
CA LEU A 112 -16.64 -6.22 -5.08
C LEU A 112 -17.95 -6.96 -5.35
N TRP A 113 -17.86 -8.06 -6.08
CA TRP A 113 -18.99 -8.94 -6.35
C TRP A 113 -19.13 -9.97 -5.24
N LYS A 114 -20.34 -10.17 -4.74
CA LYS A 114 -20.72 -11.33 -3.93
C LYS A 114 -21.36 -12.36 -4.84
N ILE A 115 -20.76 -13.54 -4.90
CA ILE A 115 -21.21 -14.68 -5.68
C ILE A 115 -21.70 -15.75 -4.70
N VAL A 116 -22.95 -16.18 -4.85
CA VAL A 116 -23.55 -17.22 -4.02
C VAL A 116 -23.73 -18.47 -4.86
N LYS A 117 -23.23 -19.60 -4.33
CA LYS A 117 -23.40 -20.91 -4.95
C LYS A 117 -24.14 -21.86 -4.00
N ILE A 118 -25.01 -22.70 -4.53
CA ILE A 118 -25.66 -23.82 -3.82
C ILE A 118 -25.32 -25.09 -4.60
N ASN A 119 -24.81 -26.11 -3.92
CA ASN A 119 -24.31 -27.33 -4.56
C ASN A 119 -23.31 -27.04 -5.71
N GLY A 120 -22.43 -26.04 -5.55
CA GLY A 120 -21.47 -25.61 -6.57
C GLY A 120 -22.06 -24.77 -7.72
N LYS A 121 -23.38 -24.73 -7.90
CA LYS A 121 -24.05 -23.95 -8.95
C LYS A 121 -24.28 -22.52 -8.49
N GLN A 122 -23.87 -21.54 -9.31
CA GLN A 122 -24.09 -20.11 -9.02
C GLN A 122 -25.60 -19.78 -9.08
N VAL A 123 -26.13 -19.26 -7.97
CA VAL A 123 -27.53 -18.84 -7.84
C VAL A 123 -27.69 -17.31 -7.75
N SER A 124 -26.60 -16.60 -7.43
CA SER A 124 -26.63 -15.14 -7.37
C SER A 124 -25.23 -14.55 -7.61
N LYS A 125 -25.19 -13.40 -8.31
CA LYS A 125 -24.02 -12.52 -8.42
C LYS A 125 -24.50 -11.09 -8.30
N LYS A 126 -24.09 -10.37 -7.25
CA LYS A 126 -24.52 -8.99 -6.98
C LYS A 126 -23.31 -8.15 -6.53
N VAL A 127 -23.32 -6.87 -6.86
CA VAL A 127 -22.34 -5.93 -6.31
C VAL A 127 -22.57 -5.83 -4.81
N PHE A 128 -21.51 -6.04 -4.05
CA PHE A 128 -21.51 -6.00 -2.59
C PHE A 128 -20.97 -4.67 -2.05
N ASN A 129 -19.86 -4.20 -2.60
CA ASN A 129 -19.25 -2.92 -2.28
C ASN A 129 -18.72 -2.23 -3.55
N THR A 130 -18.63 -0.90 -3.49
CA THR A 130 -17.86 -0.08 -4.42
C THR A 130 -16.88 0.77 -3.63
N SER A 131 -15.74 1.09 -4.21
CA SER A 131 -14.73 1.95 -3.59
C SER A 131 -14.00 2.75 -4.66
N THR A 132 -13.62 3.98 -4.29
CA THR A 132 -12.74 4.83 -5.09
C THR A 132 -11.51 5.14 -4.25
N TYR A 133 -10.34 4.91 -4.82
CA TYR A 133 -9.03 5.17 -4.22
C TYR A 133 -8.40 6.34 -4.97
N MET A 134 -7.89 7.31 -4.21
CA MET A 134 -7.31 8.54 -4.79
C MET A 134 -6.00 8.26 -5.51
N SER A 135 -5.78 8.94 -6.64
CA SER A 135 -4.44 9.12 -7.20
C SER A 135 -3.78 10.33 -6.57
N THR A 136 -2.46 10.27 -6.40
CA THR A 136 -1.64 11.40 -5.96
C THR A 136 -0.53 11.64 -6.97
N PRO A 137 -0.10 12.88 -7.21
CA PRO A 137 0.98 13.17 -8.14
C PRO A 137 2.34 12.73 -7.60
N THR A 138 3.25 12.40 -8.51
CA THR A 138 4.68 12.39 -8.21
C THR A 138 5.15 13.84 -8.16
N VAL A 139 5.72 14.27 -7.05
CA VAL A 139 6.22 15.64 -6.85
C VAL A 139 7.72 15.66 -7.11
N TYR A 140 8.15 16.58 -7.95
CA TYR A 140 9.55 16.85 -8.23
C TYR A 140 9.94 18.23 -7.73
N ARG A 141 11.11 18.36 -7.10
CA ARG A 141 11.76 19.64 -6.90
C ARG A 141 12.61 19.99 -8.12
N VAL A 142 12.42 21.18 -8.65
CA VAL A 142 13.15 21.67 -9.82
C VAL A 142 14.00 22.85 -9.42
N GLY A 143 15.31 22.73 -9.67
CA GLY A 143 16.30 23.75 -9.31
C GLY A 143 16.13 25.06 -10.05
N THR A 144 16.27 26.16 -9.34
CA THR A 144 16.20 27.54 -9.85
C THR A 144 17.45 28.35 -9.53
N LYS A 145 18.45 27.75 -8.86
CA LYS A 145 19.71 28.43 -8.53
C LYS A 145 20.56 28.59 -9.78
N LYS A 146 20.66 29.82 -10.30
CA LYS A 146 21.55 30.18 -11.41
C LYS A 146 22.99 29.99 -11.01
N ALA A 147 23.82 29.52 -11.95
CA ALA A 147 25.27 29.56 -11.78
C ALA A 147 25.70 31.02 -11.66
N GLU A 148 26.42 31.34 -10.57
CA GLU A 148 27.06 32.67 -10.48
C GLU A 148 28.12 32.76 -11.57
N ASP A 149 28.00 33.75 -12.46
CA ASP A 149 29.05 34.10 -13.43
C ASP A 149 30.32 34.43 -12.62
N LYS A 150 31.32 33.54 -12.68
CA LYS A 150 32.65 33.84 -12.19
C LYS A 150 33.20 34.98 -13.02
N LYS A 151 33.07 36.22 -12.50
CA LYS A 151 33.84 37.35 -13.02
C LYS A 151 35.30 37.00 -12.85
N ASP A 152 36.00 36.80 -13.96
CA ASP A 152 37.45 36.75 -14.05
C ASP A 152 38.04 38.08 -13.58
N ASP A 153 38.30 38.23 -12.29
CA ASP A 153 39.25 39.24 -11.79
C ASP A 153 40.67 38.73 -12.06
N LYS A 154 41.11 38.88 -13.33
CA LYS A 154 42.54 38.93 -13.65
C LYS A 154 43.09 40.22 -13.12
N LYS A 155 43.59 40.18 -11.89
CA LYS A 155 44.47 41.25 -11.37
C LYS A 155 45.88 40.69 -11.31
N ASP A 156 46.68 41.18 -12.25
CA ASP A 156 48.11 41.03 -12.27
C ASP A 156 48.74 41.28 -10.87
N LYS A 157 49.45 40.28 -10.38
CA LYS A 157 50.55 40.53 -9.44
C LYS A 157 51.74 39.66 -9.75
N LYS A 158 52.76 40.40 -10.13
CA LYS A 158 54.14 40.07 -10.40
C LYS A 158 54.80 39.43 -9.17
N LYS A 159 55.44 38.27 -9.42
CA LYS A 159 56.70 37.77 -8.92
C LYS A 159 57.13 38.13 -7.51
N ASP A 160 57.19 37.16 -6.57
CA ASP A 160 58.50 36.88 -5.92
C ASP A 160 58.55 35.43 -5.40
N SER A 161 59.69 34.84 -5.59
CA SER A 161 60.09 33.48 -5.27
C SER A 161 60.46 33.35 -3.80
N LYS A 162 59.98 32.29 -3.13
CA LYS A 162 60.81 31.56 -2.17
C LYS A 162 60.25 30.19 -1.84
N GLU A 163 61.13 29.26 -2.02
CA GLU A 163 61.13 27.86 -1.70
C GLU A 163 60.87 27.57 -0.22
N THR A 164 60.09 26.57 0.16
CA THR A 164 60.43 25.63 1.25
C THR A 164 59.36 24.55 1.44
N THR A 165 59.78 23.33 1.15
CA THR A 165 59.60 22.06 1.90
C THR A 165 58.18 21.49 2.17
N ALA A 166 58.08 20.27 1.70
CA ALA A 166 57.07 19.23 1.87
C ALA A 166 56.59 18.99 3.30
N GLN A 167 55.29 18.73 3.42
CA GLN A 167 54.82 17.74 4.38
C GLN A 167 53.58 17.01 3.88
N LYS A 168 53.75 15.70 3.76
CA LYS A 168 52.82 14.67 3.39
C LYS A 168 51.86 14.43 4.59
N SER A 169 50.55 14.49 4.38
CA SER A 169 49.64 13.84 5.28
C SER A 169 48.53 13.16 4.46
N GLU A 170 48.57 11.85 4.53
CA GLU A 170 47.54 10.94 4.03
C GLU A 170 46.30 11.07 4.90
N THR A 171 45.13 11.26 4.28
CA THR A 171 43.88 11.04 4.99
C THR A 171 42.98 10.17 4.13
N THR A 172 42.70 9.05 4.68
CA THR A 172 41.97 7.88 4.23
C THR A 172 40.54 8.22 3.80
N THR A 173 40.22 7.87 2.56
CA THR A 173 38.83 7.91 2.06
C THR A 173 38.13 6.61 2.46
N ALA A 174 37.17 6.69 3.37
CA ALA A 174 36.27 5.60 3.68
C ALA A 174 35.07 5.63 2.71
N ALA A 175 35.05 4.71 1.77
CA ALA A 175 33.93 4.46 0.88
C ALA A 175 32.87 3.64 1.64
N GLN A 176 31.72 4.22 1.90
CA GLN A 176 30.54 3.47 2.34
C GLN A 176 29.85 2.84 1.13
N LYS A 177 29.97 1.53 1.05
CA LYS A 177 29.25 0.65 0.15
C LYS A 177 27.83 0.45 0.68
N SER A 178 26.82 1.03 0.05
CA SER A 178 25.43 0.68 0.33
C SER A 178 25.05 -0.61 -0.43
N THR A 179 24.76 -1.65 0.31
CA THR A 179 24.32 -2.94 -0.20
C THR A 179 22.83 -2.88 -0.51
N THR A 180 22.47 -2.91 -1.79
CA THR A 180 21.08 -3.09 -2.25
C THR A 180 20.74 -4.58 -2.15
N ALA A 181 19.89 -4.92 -1.17
CA ALA A 181 19.33 -6.27 -1.07
C ALA A 181 18.10 -6.37 -2.00
N ALA A 182 18.26 -7.11 -3.08
CA ALA A 182 17.16 -7.51 -3.95
C ALA A 182 16.32 -8.59 -3.24
N GLN A 183 15.10 -8.26 -2.83
CA GLN A 183 14.15 -9.26 -2.37
C GLN A 183 13.51 -9.97 -3.57
N LYS A 184 13.92 -11.20 -3.80
CA LYS A 184 13.23 -12.17 -4.65
C LYS A 184 11.89 -12.55 -4.00
N SER A 185 10.77 -12.20 -4.62
CA SER A 185 9.46 -12.67 -4.20
C SER A 185 9.27 -14.11 -4.64
N THR A 186 9.24 -15.01 -3.68
CA THR A 186 8.86 -16.42 -3.91
C THR A 186 7.35 -16.52 -3.72
N THR A 187 6.64 -16.82 -4.79
CA THR A 187 5.20 -17.07 -4.80
C THR A 187 4.92 -18.41 -4.12
N ALA A 188 4.53 -18.38 -2.85
CA ALA A 188 4.02 -19.56 -2.17
C ALA A 188 2.50 -19.64 -2.31
N LYS A 189 2.02 -20.48 -3.22
CA LYS A 189 0.64 -20.99 -3.22
C LYS A 189 0.43 -21.78 -1.91
N LYS A 190 -0.35 -21.24 -0.99
CA LYS A 190 -0.83 -22.00 0.16
C LYS A 190 -2.35 -22.15 0.07
N SER A 191 -2.76 -23.32 -0.42
CA SER A 191 -4.12 -23.83 -0.37
C SER A 191 -4.56 -23.95 1.09
N ALA A 192 -5.60 -23.20 1.48
CA ALA A 192 -6.21 -23.36 2.80
C ALA A 192 -7.23 -24.50 2.74
N ALA A 193 -6.85 -25.65 3.25
CA ALA A 193 -7.77 -26.77 3.49
C ALA A 193 -8.67 -26.44 4.69
N VAL A 194 -9.97 -26.36 4.44
CA VAL A 194 -10.99 -26.31 5.48
C VAL A 194 -11.20 -27.72 6.00
N LYS A 195 -10.70 -28.04 7.19
CA LYS A 195 -11.07 -29.26 7.92
C LYS A 195 -12.45 -29.06 8.56
N SER A 196 -13.46 -29.74 8.06
CA SER A 196 -14.72 -29.95 8.76
C SER A 196 -14.53 -31.12 9.72
N GLN A 197 -14.48 -30.84 11.02
CA GLN A 197 -14.63 -31.89 12.03
C GLN A 197 -16.13 -32.17 12.21
N GLY A 198 -16.56 -33.34 11.79
CA GLY A 198 -17.86 -33.89 12.13
C GLY A 198 -17.80 -34.39 13.58
N SER A 199 -18.65 -33.82 14.44
CA SER A 199 -18.92 -34.38 15.76
C SER A 199 -20.02 -35.45 15.60
N THR A 200 -19.62 -36.71 15.70
CA THR A 200 -20.55 -37.81 16.04
C THR A 200 -20.64 -37.84 17.56
N GLY A 201 -21.79 -37.53 18.09
CA GLY A 201 -22.17 -37.69 19.49
C GLY A 201 -23.55 -38.32 19.56
N ASN A 202 -23.59 -39.41 20.22
CA ASN A 202 -24.65 -40.33 20.59
C ASN A 202 -25.88 -39.65 21.14
#